data_515c6232bf057c6144a7b708fedccc31
#
_entry.id   515c6232bf057c6144a7b708fedccc31
#
_cell.length_a   1.000
_cell.length_b   1.000
_cell.length_c   1.000
_cell.angle_alpha   90.00
_cell.angle_beta   90.00
_cell.angle_gamma   90.00
#
_symmetry.space_group_name_H-M   'P 1'
#
loop_
_entity.id
_entity.type
_entity.pdbx_description
1 polymer ?
#
loop_
_entity_poly.entity_id
_entity_poly.type
_entity_poly.pdbx_seq_one_letter_code
_entity_poly.pdbx_strand_id
1 'polypeptide(L)'
;MKKIILLFALATGVFLANTADAQVSVSINVGAQPIWGPTGYDYVDYYYFPDIGVYYYVPQHQYIYMDGGNWITASDLPNRYASFNLYTAHKVVMNEPKPYLHHETNQSKYASYKGQNDQHPIRDSHEEKYFENKDHPEHAKYTASHGNDNHGGEHKEEGHKH
;
A
#
# COMPACT_ATOMS: atom_id res chain seq x y z
N MET A 1 19.65 -8.22 71.39
CA MET A 1 18.46 -8.58 70.57
C MET A 1 18.10 -7.39 69.70
N LYS A 2 18.93 -7.06 68.70
CA LYS A 2 18.91 -5.80 67.87
C LYS A 2 19.20 -6.10 66.38
N LYS A 3 18.71 -7.19 65.78
CA LYS A 3 19.10 -7.59 64.43
C LYS A 3 18.00 -8.08 63.51
N ILE A 4 16.71 -7.78 63.75
CA ILE A 4 15.61 -8.34 62.93
C ILE A 4 14.71 -7.26 62.27
N ILE A 5 15.07 -5.98 62.24
CA ILE A 5 14.22 -4.92 61.67
C ILE A 5 14.72 -4.38 60.32
N LEU A 6 15.67 -5.04 59.67
CA LEU A 6 16.32 -4.51 58.45
C LEU A 6 16.05 -5.31 57.18
N LEU A 7 14.99 -6.09 57.11
CA LEU A 7 14.70 -6.98 56.01
C LEU A 7 13.30 -6.81 55.37
N PHE A 8 12.57 -5.72 55.62
CA PHE A 8 11.23 -5.54 55.08
C PHE A 8 11.03 -4.27 54.24
N ALA A 9 12.10 -3.65 53.78
CA ALA A 9 12.04 -2.40 53.01
C ALA A 9 12.46 -2.53 51.53
N LEU A 10 12.42 -3.73 50.96
CA LEU A 10 12.89 -3.92 49.56
C LEU A 10 11.91 -4.75 48.72
N ALA A 11 10.62 -4.52 48.80
CA ALA A 11 9.64 -5.24 47.99
C ALA A 11 8.49 -4.38 47.47
N THR A 12 8.70 -3.08 47.26
CA THR A 12 7.74 -2.27 46.50
C THR A 12 8.40 -1.75 45.23
N GLY A 13 8.90 -2.65 44.41
CA GLY A 13 9.20 -2.39 43.01
C GLY A 13 7.86 -2.21 42.28
N VAL A 14 7.44 -0.96 42.11
CA VAL A 14 6.31 -0.60 41.25
C VAL A 14 6.66 -1.06 39.83
N PHE A 15 6.06 -2.14 39.37
CA PHE A 15 5.99 -2.49 37.96
C PHE A 15 5.15 -1.42 37.27
N LEU A 16 5.79 -0.35 36.79
CA LEU A 16 5.24 0.49 35.74
C LEU A 16 5.24 -0.37 34.47
N ALA A 17 4.18 -1.14 34.27
CA ALA A 17 3.88 -1.72 32.99
C ALA A 17 3.63 -0.56 32.03
N ASN A 18 4.67 -0.20 31.26
CA ASN A 18 4.47 0.61 30.08
C ASN A 18 3.62 -0.24 29.14
N THR A 19 2.32 0.02 29.11
CA THR A 19 1.47 -0.40 28.01
C THR A 19 1.97 0.38 26.79
N ALA A 20 2.85 -0.25 26.00
CA ALA A 20 3.14 0.24 24.68
C ALA A 20 1.85 0.07 23.89
N ASP A 21 1.09 1.14 23.74
CA ASP A 21 0.02 1.20 22.76
C ASP A 21 0.69 0.97 21.40
N ALA A 22 0.52 -0.25 20.87
CA ALA A 22 0.88 -0.55 19.50
C ALA A 22 -0.05 0.30 18.62
N GLN A 23 0.43 1.49 18.22
CA GLN A 23 -0.24 2.28 17.19
C GLN A 23 -0.25 1.44 15.93
N VAL A 24 -1.41 0.90 15.60
CA VAL A 24 -1.65 0.29 14.29
C VAL A 24 -1.66 1.45 13.29
N SER A 25 -0.53 1.72 12.67
CA SER A 25 -0.45 2.62 11.53
C SER A 25 -1.18 1.95 10.38
N VAL A 26 -2.39 2.38 10.10
CA VAL A 26 -3.09 1.99 8.86
C VAL A 26 -2.39 2.73 7.73
N SER A 27 -1.56 2.03 6.98
CA SER A 27 -0.98 2.56 5.76
C SER A 27 -2.05 2.57 4.67
N ILE A 28 -2.19 3.71 3.98
CA ILE A 28 -3.09 3.86 2.83
C ILE A 28 -2.22 4.28 1.65
N ASN A 29 -2.37 3.61 0.50
CA ASN A 29 -1.65 3.98 -0.71
C ASN A 29 -2.52 3.98 -1.97
N VAL A 30 -3.82 4.29 -1.83
CA VAL A 30 -4.80 4.29 -2.92
C VAL A 30 -4.33 5.14 -4.11
N GLY A 31 -3.81 6.35 -3.84
CA GLY A 31 -3.31 7.26 -4.89
C GLY A 31 -2.07 6.74 -5.66
N ALA A 32 -1.31 5.81 -5.08
CA ALA A 32 -0.15 5.19 -5.73
C ALA A 32 -0.48 3.90 -6.49
N GLN A 33 -1.66 3.32 -6.28
CA GLN A 33 -2.08 2.11 -6.98
C GLN A 33 -2.34 2.43 -8.45
N PRO A 34 -1.89 1.60 -9.40
CA PRO A 34 -2.18 1.83 -10.81
C PRO A 34 -3.68 1.71 -11.10
N ILE A 35 -4.20 2.51 -12.03
CA ILE A 35 -5.64 2.54 -12.35
C ILE A 35 -6.19 1.23 -12.93
N TRP A 36 -5.34 0.30 -13.36
CA TRP A 36 -5.72 -1.05 -13.74
C TRP A 36 -5.80 -2.01 -12.55
N GLY A 37 -5.36 -1.58 -11.33
CA GLY A 37 -5.50 -2.35 -10.10
C GLY A 37 -6.96 -2.60 -9.74
N PRO A 38 -7.28 -3.68 -9.00
CA PRO A 38 -8.64 -3.97 -8.56
C PRO A 38 -9.07 -3.01 -7.45
N THR A 39 -10.36 -2.68 -7.44
CA THR A 39 -10.99 -1.94 -6.33
C THR A 39 -11.09 -2.78 -5.06
N GLY A 40 -11.38 -2.13 -3.92
CA GLY A 40 -11.62 -2.81 -2.64
C GLY A 40 -10.40 -2.87 -1.71
N TYR A 41 -9.25 -2.30 -2.11
CA TYR A 41 -8.03 -2.32 -1.33
C TYR A 41 -7.54 -0.91 -1.01
N ASP A 42 -7.37 -0.60 0.28
CA ASP A 42 -6.82 0.68 0.73
C ASP A 42 -5.29 0.70 0.70
N TYR A 43 -4.67 -0.49 0.81
CA TYR A 43 -3.22 -0.66 0.75
C TYR A 43 -2.82 -1.89 -0.05
N VAL A 44 -1.82 -1.73 -0.92
CA VAL A 44 -1.25 -2.81 -1.73
C VAL A 44 0.25 -2.61 -1.88
N ASP A 45 1.05 -3.61 -1.47
CA ASP A 45 2.48 -3.65 -1.79
C ASP A 45 2.73 -4.25 -3.16
N TYR A 46 2.10 -5.39 -3.45
CA TYR A 46 2.30 -6.10 -4.71
C TYR A 46 0.98 -6.57 -5.31
N TYR A 47 0.92 -6.54 -6.62
CA TYR A 47 -0.01 -7.34 -7.42
C TYR A 47 0.74 -8.52 -8.03
N TYR A 48 0.18 -9.72 -7.92
CA TYR A 48 0.65 -10.89 -8.63
C TYR A 48 -0.32 -11.24 -9.76
N PHE A 49 0.20 -11.47 -10.95
CA PHE A 49 -0.56 -11.88 -12.14
C PHE A 49 -0.40 -13.40 -12.36
N PRO A 50 -1.38 -14.23 -11.98
CA PRO A 50 -1.27 -15.69 -12.12
C PRO A 50 -1.08 -16.16 -13.56
N ASP A 51 -1.66 -15.43 -14.54
CA ASP A 51 -1.58 -15.78 -15.96
C ASP A 51 -0.16 -15.80 -16.50
N ILE A 52 0.66 -14.86 -16.08
CA ILE A 52 2.00 -14.61 -16.62
C ILE A 52 3.13 -14.80 -15.60
N GLY A 53 2.80 -15.06 -14.33
CA GLY A 53 3.78 -15.26 -13.25
C GLY A 53 4.62 -14.02 -12.93
N VAL A 54 4.06 -12.83 -13.11
CA VAL A 54 4.72 -11.54 -12.89
C VAL A 54 4.18 -10.88 -11.63
N TYR A 55 5.03 -10.15 -10.93
CA TYR A 55 4.67 -9.29 -9.80
C TYR A 55 4.79 -7.83 -10.22
N TYR A 56 3.95 -6.97 -9.64
CA TYR A 56 4.08 -5.53 -9.75
C TYR A 56 4.21 -4.94 -8.36
N TYR A 57 5.31 -4.24 -8.09
CA TYR A 57 5.59 -3.57 -6.83
C TYR A 57 5.05 -2.14 -6.89
N VAL A 58 3.97 -1.89 -6.16
CA VAL A 58 3.21 -0.63 -6.20
C VAL A 58 4.05 0.57 -5.76
N PRO A 59 4.81 0.53 -4.63
CA PRO A 59 5.54 1.70 -4.17
C PRO A 59 6.59 2.26 -5.13
N GLN A 60 7.13 1.43 -6.03
CA GLN A 60 8.15 1.83 -6.99
C GLN A 60 7.68 1.76 -8.45
N HIS A 61 6.43 1.36 -8.68
CA HIS A 61 5.86 1.20 -10.02
C HIS A 61 6.69 0.26 -10.92
N GLN A 62 7.13 -0.89 -10.37
CA GLN A 62 8.05 -1.81 -11.05
C GLN A 62 7.45 -3.21 -11.20
N TYR A 63 7.68 -3.79 -12.37
CA TYR A 63 7.41 -5.21 -12.62
C TYR A 63 8.61 -6.06 -12.19
N ILE A 64 8.31 -7.21 -11.59
CA ILE A 64 9.32 -8.19 -11.15
C ILE A 64 8.94 -9.54 -11.77
N TYR A 65 9.82 -10.09 -12.58
CA TYR A 65 9.56 -11.32 -13.32
C TYR A 65 10.81 -12.18 -13.46
N MET A 66 10.62 -13.47 -13.73
CA MET A 66 11.70 -14.43 -13.96
C MET A 66 12.11 -14.40 -15.44
N ASP A 67 13.41 -14.27 -15.69
CA ASP A 67 14.00 -14.38 -17.01
C ASP A 67 15.34 -15.11 -16.95
N GLY A 68 15.48 -16.20 -17.71
CA GLY A 68 16.70 -17.03 -17.70
C GLY A 68 17.11 -17.53 -16.31
N GLY A 69 16.15 -17.78 -15.41
CA GLY A 69 16.41 -18.23 -14.03
C GLY A 69 16.76 -17.09 -13.05
N ASN A 70 16.74 -15.83 -13.48
CA ASN A 70 17.03 -14.67 -12.64
C ASN A 70 15.79 -13.80 -12.48
N TRP A 71 15.64 -13.18 -11.30
CA TRP A 71 14.63 -12.16 -11.06
C TRP A 71 15.07 -10.84 -11.66
N ILE A 72 14.25 -10.31 -12.56
CA ILE A 72 14.46 -9.01 -13.21
C ILE A 72 13.44 -8.03 -12.66
N THR A 73 13.90 -6.80 -12.38
CA THR A 73 13.05 -5.66 -12.01
C THR A 73 13.10 -4.63 -13.13
N ALA A 74 11.96 -4.20 -13.64
CA ALA A 74 11.85 -3.25 -14.75
C ALA A 74 10.62 -2.35 -14.62
N SER A 75 10.64 -1.18 -15.29
CA SER A 75 9.50 -0.26 -15.39
C SER A 75 8.36 -0.81 -16.25
N ASP A 76 8.69 -1.70 -17.18
CA ASP A 76 7.76 -2.20 -18.18
C ASP A 76 7.70 -3.73 -18.18
N LEU A 77 6.58 -4.27 -18.65
CA LEU A 77 6.47 -5.70 -18.94
C LEU A 77 7.40 -6.08 -20.09
N PRO A 78 8.05 -7.28 -20.05
CA PRO A 78 8.84 -7.75 -21.15
C PRO A 78 7.98 -7.95 -22.41
N ASN A 79 8.60 -7.78 -23.59
CA ASN A 79 7.93 -7.82 -24.90
C ASN A 79 7.08 -9.09 -25.13
N ARG A 80 7.44 -10.23 -24.52
CA ARG A 80 6.63 -11.46 -24.58
C ARG A 80 5.23 -11.30 -24.01
N TYR A 81 4.98 -10.25 -23.21
CA TYR A 81 3.69 -9.92 -22.61
C TYR A 81 3.10 -8.60 -23.13
N ALA A 82 3.59 -8.08 -24.26
CA ALA A 82 3.14 -6.80 -24.83
C ALA A 82 1.62 -6.75 -25.12
N SER A 83 1.00 -7.89 -25.39
CA SER A 83 -0.46 -8.00 -25.60
C SER A 83 -1.26 -8.33 -24.32
N PHE A 84 -0.59 -8.43 -23.17
CA PHE A 84 -1.26 -8.78 -21.92
C PHE A 84 -2.11 -7.62 -21.42
N ASN A 85 -3.41 -7.89 -21.16
CA ASN A 85 -4.33 -6.85 -20.73
C ASN A 85 -4.39 -6.76 -19.20
N LEU A 86 -3.72 -5.74 -18.65
CA LEU A 86 -3.66 -5.48 -17.21
C LEU A 86 -5.02 -5.16 -16.60
N TYR A 87 -5.96 -4.59 -17.36
CA TYR A 87 -7.27 -4.20 -16.84
C TYR A 87 -8.20 -5.39 -16.61
N THR A 88 -8.11 -6.40 -17.46
CA THR A 88 -9.00 -7.57 -17.41
C THR A 88 -8.41 -8.76 -16.68
N ALA A 89 -7.09 -8.88 -16.64
CA ALA A 89 -6.42 -9.99 -15.96
C ALA A 89 -6.68 -9.97 -14.44
N HIS A 90 -6.85 -11.14 -13.83
CA HIS A 90 -6.96 -11.27 -12.38
C HIS A 90 -5.62 -10.94 -11.69
N LYS A 91 -5.69 -10.15 -10.63
CA LYS A 91 -4.55 -9.76 -9.80
C LYS A 91 -4.77 -10.21 -8.36
N VAL A 92 -3.77 -10.87 -7.80
CA VAL A 92 -3.75 -11.24 -6.39
C VAL A 92 -2.99 -10.16 -5.62
N VAL A 93 -3.66 -9.54 -4.64
CA VAL A 93 -3.01 -8.57 -3.74
C VAL A 93 -2.14 -9.30 -2.72
N MET A 94 -0.91 -8.85 -2.56
CA MET A 94 0.06 -9.39 -1.61
C MET A 94 0.74 -8.25 -0.84
N ASN A 95 0.70 -8.32 0.49
CA ASN A 95 1.31 -7.34 1.38
C ASN A 95 2.44 -7.96 2.23
N GLU A 96 2.97 -9.10 1.76
CA GLU A 96 4.15 -9.73 2.34
C GLU A 96 5.44 -9.22 1.69
N PRO A 97 6.55 -9.17 2.42
CA PRO A 97 7.83 -8.74 1.85
C PRO A 97 8.31 -9.70 0.76
N LYS A 98 8.65 -9.16 -0.43
CA LYS A 98 9.28 -9.90 -1.54
C LYS A 98 8.57 -11.23 -1.89
N PRO A 99 7.27 -11.21 -2.20
CA PRO A 99 6.47 -12.42 -2.44
C PRO A 99 7.01 -13.27 -3.60
N TYR A 100 7.76 -12.66 -4.52
CA TYR A 100 8.37 -13.36 -5.64
C TYR A 100 9.42 -14.40 -5.22
N LEU A 101 9.98 -14.32 -4.01
CA LEU A 101 10.88 -15.35 -3.49
C LEU A 101 10.15 -16.67 -3.20
N HIS A 102 8.83 -16.65 -3.09
CA HIS A 102 7.97 -17.83 -2.90
C HIS A 102 7.18 -18.18 -4.18
N HIS A 103 7.78 -17.91 -5.35
CA HIS A 103 7.09 -17.95 -6.64
C HIS A 103 6.41 -19.30 -6.95
N GLU A 104 7.08 -20.43 -6.76
CA GLU A 104 6.50 -21.75 -7.02
C GLU A 104 5.27 -22.03 -6.14
N THR A 105 5.33 -21.63 -4.88
CA THR A 105 4.20 -21.71 -3.94
C THR A 105 3.05 -20.83 -4.43
N ASN A 106 3.34 -19.59 -4.84
CA ASN A 106 2.34 -18.65 -5.33
C ASN A 106 1.70 -19.13 -6.65
N GLN A 107 2.49 -19.66 -7.57
CA GLN A 107 1.98 -20.25 -8.80
C GLN A 107 0.99 -21.38 -8.54
N SER A 108 1.32 -22.26 -7.60
CA SER A 108 0.45 -23.39 -7.23
C SER A 108 -0.81 -22.92 -6.52
N LYS A 109 -0.65 -22.04 -5.54
CA LYS A 109 -1.74 -21.51 -4.69
C LYS A 109 -2.78 -20.75 -5.49
N TYR A 110 -2.34 -19.96 -6.47
CA TYR A 110 -3.19 -19.05 -7.23
C TYR A 110 -3.46 -19.53 -8.66
N ALA A 111 -3.17 -20.81 -8.97
CA ALA A 111 -3.38 -21.39 -10.29
C ALA A 111 -4.83 -21.30 -10.78
N SER A 112 -5.81 -21.38 -9.88
CA SER A 112 -7.24 -21.32 -10.20
C SER A 112 -7.70 -19.94 -10.67
N TYR A 113 -6.93 -18.88 -10.45
CA TYR A 113 -7.25 -17.53 -10.90
C TYR A 113 -6.81 -17.23 -12.34
N LYS A 114 -6.06 -18.15 -12.98
CA LYS A 114 -5.65 -17.97 -14.38
C LYS A 114 -6.88 -17.88 -15.29
N GLY A 115 -6.86 -16.87 -16.16
CA GLY A 115 -7.95 -16.61 -17.10
C GLY A 115 -9.20 -16.01 -16.49
N GLN A 116 -9.23 -15.71 -15.17
CA GLN A 116 -10.34 -15.00 -14.56
C GLN A 116 -10.28 -13.49 -14.89
N ASN A 117 -11.44 -12.86 -15.02
CA ASN A 117 -11.60 -11.45 -15.35
C ASN A 117 -12.75 -10.80 -14.56
N ASP A 118 -12.89 -11.18 -13.31
CA ASP A 118 -14.00 -10.86 -12.41
C ASP A 118 -13.77 -9.61 -11.54
N GLN A 119 -12.63 -8.92 -11.70
CA GLN A 119 -12.27 -7.75 -10.90
C GLN A 119 -12.63 -6.45 -11.62
N HIS A 120 -13.13 -5.48 -10.84
CA HIS A 120 -13.38 -4.11 -11.31
C HIS A 120 -12.11 -3.27 -11.16
N PRO A 121 -11.57 -2.68 -12.23
CA PRO A 121 -10.39 -1.84 -12.15
C PRO A 121 -10.68 -0.49 -11.50
N ILE A 122 -9.69 0.09 -10.82
CA ILE A 122 -9.77 1.41 -10.20
C ILE A 122 -10.23 2.48 -11.20
N ARG A 123 -9.76 2.44 -12.46
CA ARG A 123 -10.16 3.38 -13.52
C ARG A 123 -11.68 3.56 -13.65
N ASP A 124 -12.42 2.47 -13.47
CA ASP A 124 -13.86 2.43 -13.70
C ASP A 124 -14.66 2.59 -12.39
N SER A 125 -14.00 2.89 -11.28
CA SER A 125 -14.61 3.10 -9.97
C SER A 125 -15.27 4.47 -9.89
N HIS A 126 -16.38 4.54 -9.15
CA HIS A 126 -17.03 5.80 -8.77
C HIS A 126 -16.82 6.15 -7.29
N GLU A 127 -15.98 5.41 -6.58
CA GLU A 127 -15.63 5.71 -5.20
C GLU A 127 -14.62 6.86 -5.14
N GLU A 128 -14.96 7.91 -4.40
CA GLU A 128 -14.19 9.16 -4.32
C GLU A 128 -12.73 8.96 -3.89
N LYS A 129 -12.47 7.96 -3.03
CA LYS A 129 -11.10 7.65 -2.59
C LYS A 129 -10.14 7.33 -3.75
N TYR A 130 -10.64 6.81 -4.88
CA TYR A 130 -9.80 6.53 -6.05
C TYR A 130 -9.55 7.75 -6.93
N PHE A 131 -10.31 8.84 -6.75
CA PHE A 131 -10.10 10.09 -7.49
C PHE A 131 -8.82 10.83 -7.07
N GLU A 132 -8.23 10.48 -5.92
CA GLU A 132 -6.90 10.94 -5.53
C GLU A 132 -5.80 10.45 -6.49
N ASN A 133 -6.03 9.33 -7.17
CA ASN A 133 -5.08 8.80 -8.15
C ASN A 133 -5.02 9.73 -9.36
N LYS A 134 -3.81 10.25 -9.65
CA LYS A 134 -3.58 11.24 -10.73
C LYS A 134 -3.98 10.74 -12.12
N ASP A 135 -3.98 9.43 -12.33
CA ASP A 135 -4.30 8.81 -13.61
C ASP A 135 -5.79 8.43 -13.73
N HIS A 136 -6.58 8.66 -12.66
CA HIS A 136 -8.02 8.40 -12.67
C HIS A 136 -8.76 9.44 -13.52
N PRO A 137 -9.78 9.06 -14.34
CA PRO A 137 -10.53 9.99 -15.18
C PRO A 137 -11.15 11.17 -14.42
N GLU A 138 -11.61 10.97 -13.18
CA GLU A 138 -12.25 12.00 -12.36
C GLU A 138 -11.25 12.85 -11.54
N HIS A 139 -9.95 12.55 -11.60
CA HIS A 139 -8.93 13.22 -10.76
C HIS A 139 -8.95 14.75 -10.92
N ALA A 140 -9.00 15.25 -12.16
CA ALA A 140 -8.97 16.69 -12.42
C ALA A 140 -10.17 17.43 -11.81
N LYS A 141 -11.35 16.82 -11.85
CA LYS A 141 -12.56 17.37 -11.24
C LYS A 141 -12.49 17.30 -9.71
N TYR A 142 -11.99 16.19 -9.18
CA TYR A 142 -11.80 16.00 -7.75
C TYR A 142 -10.86 17.06 -7.17
N THR A 143 -9.69 17.28 -7.76
CA THR A 143 -8.71 18.27 -7.31
C THR A 143 -9.23 19.70 -7.43
N ALA A 144 -10.01 20.01 -8.46
CA ALA A 144 -10.64 21.33 -8.61
C ALA A 144 -11.65 21.65 -7.50
N SER A 145 -12.32 20.62 -6.95
CA SER A 145 -13.30 20.81 -5.87
C SER A 145 -12.68 20.77 -4.47
N HIS A 146 -11.54 20.09 -4.27
CA HIS A 146 -10.89 19.90 -2.96
C HIS A 146 -9.58 20.68 -2.82
N GLY A 147 -9.03 21.23 -3.89
CA GLY A 147 -7.75 21.94 -3.90
C GLY A 147 -7.78 23.38 -3.39
N ASN A 148 -8.94 23.93 -3.02
CA ASN A 148 -9.10 25.34 -2.65
C ASN A 148 -9.01 25.62 -1.13
N ASP A 149 -8.83 24.59 -0.29
CA ASP A 149 -8.87 24.76 1.18
C ASP A 149 -7.52 25.16 1.81
N ASN A 150 -6.48 25.39 1.02
CA ASN A 150 -5.14 25.68 1.52
C ASN A 150 -4.65 27.12 1.35
N HIS A 151 -5.53 28.11 1.04
CA HIS A 151 -5.16 29.52 0.98
C HIS A 151 -6.09 30.37 1.84
N GLY A 152 -5.77 30.49 3.14
CA GLY A 152 -6.51 31.32 4.07
C GLY A 152 -5.80 31.53 5.40
N GLY A 153 -4.54 31.91 5.38
CA GLY A 153 -3.77 32.29 6.56
C GLY A 153 -2.94 33.55 6.31
N GLU A 154 -3.57 34.62 5.79
CA GLU A 154 -2.95 35.95 5.84
C GLU A 154 -2.98 36.47 7.28
N HIS A 155 -1.84 36.36 7.98
CA HIS A 155 -1.58 37.15 9.17
C HIS A 155 -1.46 38.63 8.73
N LYS A 156 -2.51 39.41 8.98
CA LYS A 156 -2.42 40.89 9.01
C LYS A 156 -1.63 41.26 10.27
N GLU A 157 -0.37 41.66 10.09
CA GLU A 157 0.34 42.46 11.09
C GLU A 157 -0.28 43.84 11.14
N GLU A 158 -1.05 44.11 12.20
CA GLU A 158 -1.43 45.48 12.55
C GLU A 158 -0.22 46.20 13.16
N GLY A 159 0.37 47.11 12.36
CA GLY A 159 1.38 48.02 12.83
C GLY A 159 0.84 49.01 13.85
N HIS A 160 1.31 48.87 15.10
CA HIS A 160 1.15 49.92 16.10
C HIS A 160 2.31 50.91 15.94
N LYS A 161 1.94 52.12 15.48
CA LYS A 161 2.79 53.34 15.60
C LYS A 161 2.55 53.93 16.99
N HIS A 162 3.59 54.13 17.75
CA HIS A 162 3.84 55.20 18.69
C HIS A 162 5.36 55.46 18.74
#